data_11ffc4f4382c96204da86ad0cba4f485
#
_entry.id   11ffc4f4382c96204da86ad0cba4f485
#
_cell.length_a   1.000
_cell.length_b   1.000
_cell.length_c   1.000
_cell.angle_alpha   90.00
_cell.angle_beta   90.00
_cell.angle_gamma   90.00
#
_symmetry.space_group_name_H-M   'P 1'
#
loop_
_entity.id
_entity.type
_entity.pdbx_description
1 polymer ?
#
loop_
_entity_poly.entity_id
_entity_poly.type
_entity_poly.pdbx_seq_one_letter_code
_entity_poly.pdbx_strand_id
1 'polypeptide(L)'
;DTSGLVLVGKNAVAHARFSKIGKERFIKKYHAIVHGNFENDELTGLVDEPIGKIDSGVKRGVIPDGKSAQTEYKVLKQVSGASLVELRLLTGRTHQIRVHMAYLGHPLYGDQLYGIKDPFSRQALNCFYLSFPDPFNSEKNKTVEIPDPADMQKLWQGLINKKF
;
A
#
# COMPACT_ATOMS: atom_id res chain seq x y z
N ASP A 1 3.71 -3.39 -10.71
CA ASP A 1 2.34 -3.97 -10.76
C ASP A 1 1.36 -3.32 -9.75
N THR A 2 1.80 -2.37 -8.91
CA THR A 2 0.89 -1.53 -8.11
C THR A 2 0.27 -0.48 -9.02
N SER A 3 -1.06 -0.38 -9.03
CA SER A 3 -1.78 0.66 -9.77
C SER A 3 -1.83 1.99 -9.02
N GLY A 4 -2.33 3.04 -9.69
CA GLY A 4 -2.66 4.30 -9.06
C GLY A 4 -1.70 5.45 -9.32
N LEU A 5 -1.71 6.41 -8.42
CA LEU A 5 -1.06 7.70 -8.57
C LEU A 5 0.47 7.61 -8.48
N VAL A 6 1.14 8.24 -9.42
CA VAL A 6 2.59 8.43 -9.44
C VAL A 6 2.90 9.91 -9.69
N LEU A 7 3.78 10.49 -8.89
CA LEU A 7 4.26 11.85 -9.09
C LEU A 7 5.53 11.85 -9.94
N VAL A 8 5.50 12.60 -11.05
CA VAL A 8 6.64 12.72 -11.98
C VAL A 8 6.98 14.19 -12.21
N GLY A 9 8.24 14.54 -12.06
CA GLY A 9 8.76 15.84 -12.46
C GLY A 9 8.99 15.88 -13.98
N LYS A 10 8.19 16.70 -14.71
CA LYS A 10 8.28 16.80 -16.18
C LYS A 10 9.55 17.51 -16.70
N ASN A 11 10.29 18.18 -15.84
CA ASN A 11 11.55 18.85 -16.18
C ASN A 11 12.50 18.88 -14.98
N ALA A 12 13.77 19.24 -15.22
CA ALA A 12 14.83 19.26 -14.22
C ALA A 12 14.50 20.20 -13.04
N VAL A 13 13.83 21.34 -13.31
CA VAL A 13 13.47 22.30 -12.26
C VAL A 13 12.43 21.72 -11.31
N ALA A 14 11.37 21.10 -11.83
CA ALA A 14 10.34 20.45 -11.02
C ALA A 14 10.95 19.28 -10.22
N HIS A 15 11.78 18.45 -10.87
CA HIS A 15 12.48 17.35 -10.20
C HIS A 15 13.35 17.84 -9.04
N ALA A 16 14.19 18.86 -9.27
CA ALA A 16 15.06 19.42 -8.24
C ALA A 16 14.28 20.01 -7.06
N ARG A 17 13.14 20.67 -7.33
CA ARG A 17 12.27 21.19 -6.27
C ARG A 17 11.63 20.10 -5.45
N PHE A 18 11.07 19.07 -6.07
CA PHE A 18 10.51 17.91 -5.36
C PHE A 18 11.54 17.17 -4.54
N SER A 19 12.78 17.04 -5.03
CA SER A 19 13.88 16.38 -4.31
C SER A 19 14.30 17.13 -3.03
N LYS A 20 14.02 18.42 -2.93
CA LYS A 20 14.29 19.24 -1.74
C LYS A 20 13.18 19.18 -0.69
N ILE A 21 12.00 18.68 -1.05
CA ILE A 21 10.88 18.52 -0.12
C ILE A 21 11.12 17.27 0.72
N GLY A 22 10.99 17.39 2.03
CA GLY A 22 11.08 16.26 2.95
C GLY A 22 10.06 15.16 2.60
N LYS A 23 10.49 13.90 2.63
CA LYS A 23 9.67 12.76 2.23
C LYS A 23 8.40 12.60 3.09
N GLU A 24 8.45 13.02 4.34
CA GLU A 24 7.35 13.04 5.30
C GLU A 24 6.20 13.96 4.89
N ARG A 25 6.46 14.93 4.02
CA ARG A 25 5.46 15.84 3.47
C ARG A 25 4.64 15.25 2.32
N PHE A 26 5.04 14.08 1.80
CA PHE A 26 4.29 13.34 0.79
C PHE A 26 3.40 12.30 1.46
N ILE A 27 2.10 12.53 1.44
CA ILE A 27 1.13 11.60 1.99
C ILE A 27 0.62 10.72 0.87
N LYS A 28 0.86 9.42 1.00
CA LYS A 28 0.35 8.39 0.08
C LYS A 28 -0.56 7.45 0.84
N LYS A 29 -1.77 7.27 0.32
CA LYS A 29 -2.66 6.24 0.83
C LYS A 29 -2.99 5.23 -0.26
N TYR A 30 -3.19 4.01 0.17
CA TYR A 30 -3.41 2.88 -0.69
C TYR A 30 -4.67 2.13 -0.25
N HIS A 31 -5.41 1.58 -1.21
CA HIS A 31 -6.34 0.50 -0.95
C HIS A 31 -5.68 -0.83 -1.29
N ALA A 32 -5.88 -1.82 -0.44
CA ALA A 32 -5.49 -3.20 -0.69
C ALA A 32 -6.67 -4.13 -0.40
N ILE A 33 -6.79 -5.20 -1.19
CA ILE A 33 -7.65 -6.34 -0.87
C ILE A 33 -6.73 -7.44 -0.36
N VAL A 34 -6.96 -7.89 0.86
CA VAL A 34 -6.12 -8.88 1.55
C VAL A 34 -6.90 -10.12 1.93
N HIS A 35 -6.21 -11.24 2.08
CA HIS A 35 -6.78 -12.49 2.57
C HIS A 35 -7.06 -12.42 4.07
N GLY A 36 -8.14 -13.08 4.49
CA GLY A 36 -8.53 -13.18 5.89
C GLY A 36 -9.32 -11.99 6.41
N ASN A 37 -9.82 -12.16 7.64
CA ASN A 37 -10.54 -11.16 8.40
C ASN A 37 -9.72 -10.77 9.63
N PHE A 38 -9.72 -9.49 9.97
CA PHE A 38 -9.12 -8.96 11.19
C PHE A 38 -10.09 -9.12 12.37
N GLU A 39 -9.58 -9.33 13.55
CA GLU A 39 -10.36 -9.32 14.78
C GLU A 39 -10.88 -7.90 15.09
N ASN A 40 -11.91 -7.79 15.96
CA ASN A 40 -12.57 -6.51 16.19
C ASN A 40 -11.68 -5.43 16.81
N ASP A 41 -10.68 -5.81 17.56
CA ASP A 41 -9.67 -4.94 18.18
C ASP A 41 -8.48 -4.61 17.25
N GLU A 42 -8.41 -5.26 16.09
CA GLU A 42 -7.35 -5.09 15.10
C GLU A 42 -7.79 -4.30 13.85
N LEU A 43 -8.96 -3.65 13.88
CA LEU A 43 -9.48 -2.93 12.70
C LEU A 43 -8.67 -1.70 12.31
N THR A 44 -7.79 -1.22 13.17
CA THR A 44 -6.82 -0.15 12.90
C THR A 44 -5.52 -0.45 13.63
N GLY A 45 -4.40 -0.10 13.02
CA GLY A 45 -3.11 -0.30 13.68
C GLY A 45 -1.93 0.33 12.96
N LEU A 46 -0.77 0.20 13.59
CA LEU A 46 0.53 0.56 13.05
C LEU A 46 1.41 -0.69 13.01
N VAL A 47 1.91 -1.03 11.83
CA VAL A 47 2.98 -2.02 11.69
C VAL A 47 4.30 -1.25 11.71
N ASP A 48 5.06 -1.40 12.78
CA ASP A 48 6.38 -0.79 12.96
C ASP A 48 7.46 -1.89 13.00
N GLU A 49 7.71 -2.47 11.83
CA GLU A 49 8.60 -3.61 11.69
C GLU A 49 9.65 -3.38 10.60
N PRO A 50 10.94 -3.59 10.91
CA PRO A 50 12.03 -3.30 9.98
C PRO A 50 12.04 -4.26 8.79
N ILE A 51 12.30 -3.72 7.58
CA ILE A 51 12.31 -4.49 6.34
C ILE A 51 13.70 -4.57 5.74
N GLY A 52 14.12 -5.77 5.42
CA GLY A 52 15.40 -6.05 4.75
C GLY A 52 15.29 -7.09 3.64
N LYS A 53 16.43 -7.38 3.01
CA LYS A 53 16.56 -8.49 2.05
C LYS A 53 16.64 -9.80 2.81
N ILE A 54 15.87 -10.80 2.40
CA ILE A 54 15.92 -12.15 3.00
C ILE A 54 16.69 -13.17 2.14
N ASP A 55 17.01 -12.76 0.90
CA ASP A 55 17.81 -13.57 -0.04
C ASP A 55 18.61 -12.65 -0.99
N SER A 56 19.35 -13.22 -1.91
CA SER A 56 20.07 -12.50 -2.97
C SER A 56 19.16 -11.88 -4.04
N GLY A 57 17.87 -12.23 -4.04
CA GLY A 57 16.89 -11.79 -5.02
C GLY A 57 16.15 -10.50 -4.65
N VAL A 58 14.94 -10.40 -5.15
CA VAL A 58 14.07 -9.24 -4.97
C VAL A 58 13.22 -9.32 -3.69
N LYS A 59 13.13 -10.48 -3.06
CA LYS A 59 12.28 -10.73 -1.91
C LYS A 59 12.76 -9.96 -0.68
N ARG A 60 11.80 -9.42 0.06
CA ARG A 60 12.01 -8.69 1.31
C ARG A 60 11.27 -9.40 2.44
N GLY A 61 11.66 -9.13 3.67
CA GLY A 61 10.98 -9.65 4.85
C GLY A 61 11.19 -8.74 6.04
N VAL A 62 10.41 -8.98 7.08
CA VAL A 62 10.67 -8.39 8.40
C VAL A 62 11.88 -9.10 8.98
N ILE A 63 12.95 -8.35 9.24
CA ILE A 63 14.20 -8.85 9.84
C ILE A 63 14.79 -7.81 10.81
N PRO A 64 15.42 -8.21 11.91
CA PRO A 64 15.92 -7.28 12.94
C PRO A 64 16.89 -6.21 12.41
N ASP A 65 17.77 -6.59 11.48
CA ASP A 65 18.75 -5.68 10.86
C ASP A 65 18.19 -4.94 9.62
N GLY A 66 16.89 -4.97 9.43
CA GLY A 66 16.20 -4.28 8.34
C GLY A 66 16.20 -2.75 8.52
N LYS A 67 15.79 -2.06 7.48
CA LYS A 67 15.54 -0.61 7.57
C LYS A 67 14.20 -0.36 8.22
N SER A 68 14.14 0.56 9.21
CA SER A 68 12.89 0.99 9.84
C SER A 68 11.80 1.23 8.80
N ALA A 69 10.64 0.65 9.01
CA ALA A 69 9.49 0.74 8.12
C ALA A 69 8.20 0.81 8.94
N GLN A 70 7.35 1.79 8.62
CA GLN A 70 6.13 2.06 9.36
C GLN A 70 4.95 2.20 8.40
N THR A 71 3.89 1.41 8.63
CA THR A 71 2.66 1.38 7.83
C THR A 71 1.45 1.46 8.75
N GLU A 72 0.70 2.55 8.67
CA GLU A 72 -0.63 2.62 9.29
C GLU A 72 -1.64 1.87 8.43
N TYR A 73 -2.59 1.16 9.06
CA TYR A 73 -3.68 0.52 8.36
C TYR A 73 -5.02 0.75 9.05
N LYS A 74 -6.07 0.69 8.24
CA LYS A 74 -7.46 0.74 8.67
C LYS A 74 -8.29 -0.21 7.82
N VAL A 75 -8.94 -1.16 8.45
CA VAL A 75 -9.89 -2.07 7.78
C VAL A 75 -11.16 -1.28 7.47
N LEU A 76 -11.52 -1.20 6.20
CA LEU A 76 -12.69 -0.45 5.74
C LEU A 76 -13.93 -1.34 5.67
N LYS A 77 -13.76 -2.57 5.20
CA LYS A 77 -14.83 -3.55 5.01
C LYS A 77 -14.26 -4.95 5.11
N GLN A 78 -15.10 -5.88 5.56
CA GLN A 78 -14.76 -7.30 5.60
C GLN A 78 -15.90 -8.13 5.00
N VAL A 79 -15.52 -9.20 4.32
CA VAL A 79 -16.40 -10.27 3.86
C VAL A 79 -15.77 -11.60 4.26
N SER A 80 -16.47 -12.74 4.11
CA SER A 80 -15.88 -14.03 4.50
C SER A 80 -14.56 -14.28 3.79
N GLY A 81 -13.48 -14.34 4.58
CA GLY A 81 -12.11 -14.65 4.12
C GLY A 81 -11.39 -13.54 3.38
N ALA A 82 -11.91 -12.29 3.37
CA ALA A 82 -11.25 -11.16 2.73
C ALA A 82 -11.55 -9.82 3.40
N SER A 83 -10.59 -8.90 3.37
CA SER A 83 -10.72 -7.55 3.89
C SER A 83 -10.26 -6.50 2.87
N LEU A 84 -10.98 -5.38 2.80
CA LEU A 84 -10.56 -4.15 2.13
C LEU A 84 -9.92 -3.23 3.15
N VAL A 85 -8.68 -2.86 2.92
CA VAL A 85 -7.84 -2.12 3.87
C VAL A 85 -7.32 -0.83 3.24
N GLU A 86 -7.47 0.29 3.94
CA GLU A 86 -6.73 1.52 3.66
C GLU A 86 -5.38 1.47 4.38
N LEU A 87 -4.30 1.83 3.67
CA LEU A 87 -2.96 1.86 4.23
C LEU A 87 -2.31 3.22 3.97
N ARG A 88 -1.58 3.73 4.97
CA ARG A 88 -0.77 4.93 4.84
C ARG A 88 0.69 4.61 5.12
N LEU A 89 1.55 4.97 4.17
CA LEU A 89 2.99 4.79 4.33
C LEU A 89 3.59 5.99 5.08
N LEU A 90 4.20 5.75 6.25
CA LEU A 90 5.03 6.72 6.95
C LEU A 90 6.49 6.64 6.49
N THR A 91 6.90 5.50 5.97
CA THR A 91 8.17 5.25 5.31
C THR A 91 7.95 4.62 3.92
N GLY A 92 8.97 4.53 3.08
CA GLY A 92 8.85 3.97 1.73
C GLY A 92 9.94 2.93 1.43
N ARG A 93 9.80 1.71 1.93
CA ARG A 93 10.70 0.59 1.62
C ARG A 93 10.16 -0.23 0.46
N THR A 94 11.06 -0.89 -0.24
CA THR A 94 10.66 -1.81 -1.33
C THR A 94 9.68 -2.84 -0.82
N HIS A 95 8.54 -2.99 -1.49
CA HIS A 95 7.46 -3.92 -1.16
C HIS A 95 6.83 -3.74 0.24
N GLN A 96 7.01 -2.59 0.87
CA GLN A 96 6.65 -2.39 2.29
C GLN A 96 5.24 -2.85 2.65
N ILE A 97 4.20 -2.39 1.96
CA ILE A 97 2.81 -2.79 2.22
C ILE A 97 2.66 -4.31 2.10
N ARG A 98 3.21 -4.89 1.05
CA ARG A 98 3.09 -6.33 0.75
C ARG A 98 3.74 -7.17 1.86
N VAL A 99 4.93 -6.76 2.32
CA VAL A 99 5.66 -7.42 3.42
C VAL A 99 4.92 -7.28 4.73
N HIS A 100 4.47 -6.07 5.08
CA HIS A 100 3.78 -5.81 6.34
C HIS A 100 2.43 -6.53 6.42
N MET A 101 1.64 -6.55 5.34
CA MET A 101 0.37 -7.28 5.33
C MET A 101 0.59 -8.79 5.41
N ALA A 102 1.59 -9.32 4.73
CA ALA A 102 1.95 -10.74 4.85
C ALA A 102 2.48 -11.08 6.26
N TYR A 103 3.23 -10.19 6.91
CA TYR A 103 3.69 -10.34 8.29
C TYR A 103 2.54 -10.42 9.29
N LEU A 104 1.49 -9.62 9.10
CA LEU A 104 0.26 -9.69 9.89
C LEU A 104 -0.60 -10.95 9.62
N GLY A 105 -0.22 -11.79 8.64
CA GLY A 105 -1.03 -12.94 8.25
C GLY A 105 -2.14 -12.62 7.23
N HIS A 106 -2.15 -11.39 6.68
CA HIS A 106 -3.12 -10.91 5.72
C HIS A 106 -2.48 -10.53 4.38
N PRO A 107 -1.86 -11.48 3.64
CA PRO A 107 -1.23 -11.18 2.36
C PRO A 107 -2.24 -10.65 1.34
N LEU A 108 -1.77 -9.84 0.39
CA LEU A 108 -2.61 -9.26 -0.65
C LEU A 108 -3.09 -10.33 -1.64
N TYR A 109 -4.32 -10.20 -2.13
CA TYR A 109 -4.79 -10.95 -3.30
C TYR A 109 -3.88 -10.70 -4.51
N GLY A 110 -3.58 -11.75 -5.28
CA GLY A 110 -2.74 -11.70 -6.47
C GLY A 110 -1.26 -11.45 -6.22
N ASP A 111 -0.82 -11.41 -4.97
CA ASP A 111 0.60 -11.25 -4.65
C ASP A 111 1.36 -12.57 -4.80
N GLN A 112 1.99 -12.77 -5.96
CA GLN A 112 2.73 -14.00 -6.27
C GLN A 112 4.02 -14.18 -5.45
N LEU A 113 4.52 -13.12 -4.78
CA LEU A 113 5.78 -13.17 -4.05
C LEU A 113 5.59 -13.38 -2.54
N TYR A 114 4.54 -12.81 -1.97
CA TYR A 114 4.25 -12.82 -0.53
C TYR A 114 2.91 -13.45 -0.19
N GLY A 115 2.07 -13.66 -1.20
CA GLY A 115 0.68 -14.06 -1.03
C GLY A 115 0.44 -15.56 -1.09
N ILE A 116 -0.83 -15.87 -1.07
CA ILE A 116 -1.41 -17.19 -1.30
C ILE A 116 -1.78 -17.26 -2.78
N LYS A 117 -1.65 -18.44 -3.39
CA LYS A 117 -2.04 -18.64 -4.79
C LYS A 117 -3.54 -18.41 -4.95
N ASP A 118 -3.91 -17.40 -5.71
CA ASP A 118 -5.27 -17.05 -6.08
C ASP A 118 -5.33 -16.61 -7.56
N PRO A 119 -6.52 -16.50 -8.18
CA PRO A 119 -6.64 -16.22 -9.61
C PRO A 119 -6.46 -14.76 -10.00
N PHE A 120 -6.25 -13.84 -9.05
CA PHE A 120 -6.05 -12.44 -9.38
C PHE A 120 -4.65 -12.20 -9.96
N SER A 121 -4.55 -11.49 -11.08
CA SER A 121 -3.36 -11.49 -11.94
C SER A 121 -2.20 -10.61 -11.44
N ARG A 122 -2.42 -9.75 -10.47
CA ARG A 122 -1.44 -8.84 -9.88
C ARG A 122 -1.78 -8.58 -8.42
N GLN A 123 -0.86 -8.02 -7.63
CA GLN A 123 -1.24 -7.62 -6.28
C GLN A 123 -2.40 -6.60 -6.30
N ALA A 124 -3.46 -6.89 -5.54
CA ALA A 124 -4.62 -6.02 -5.36
C ALA A 124 -4.27 -4.82 -4.49
N LEU A 125 -3.50 -3.90 -5.07
CA LEU A 125 -2.95 -2.71 -4.43
C LEU A 125 -3.07 -1.52 -5.37
N ASN A 126 -3.62 -0.42 -4.84
CA ASN A 126 -3.84 0.82 -5.59
C ASN A 126 -3.46 2.05 -4.76
N CYS A 127 -2.59 2.91 -5.28
CA CYS A 127 -2.32 4.22 -4.69
C CYS A 127 -3.45 5.17 -5.09
N PHE A 128 -4.49 5.26 -4.27
CA PHE A 128 -5.67 6.04 -4.61
C PHE A 128 -5.57 7.52 -4.22
N TYR A 129 -4.70 7.84 -3.26
CA TYR A 129 -4.58 9.19 -2.71
C TYR A 129 -3.11 9.62 -2.64
N LEU A 130 -2.84 10.84 -3.11
CA LEU A 130 -1.54 11.48 -3.04
C LEU A 130 -1.71 12.96 -2.67
N SER A 131 -1.08 13.38 -1.57
CA SER A 131 -0.95 14.78 -1.20
C SER A 131 0.52 15.17 -1.09
N PHE A 132 0.87 16.33 -1.60
CA PHE A 132 2.24 16.84 -1.61
C PHE A 132 2.25 18.37 -1.66
N PRO A 133 3.31 19.02 -1.11
CA PRO A 133 3.49 20.46 -1.24
C PRO A 133 3.63 20.90 -2.69
N ASP A 134 3.01 22.01 -3.06
CA ASP A 134 3.23 22.61 -4.37
C ASP A 134 4.70 23.02 -4.49
N PRO A 135 5.45 22.54 -5.49
CA PRO A 135 6.88 22.83 -5.64
C PRO A 135 7.18 24.32 -5.91
N PHE A 136 6.16 25.11 -6.26
CA PHE A 136 6.28 26.54 -6.53
C PHE A 136 5.65 27.41 -5.43
N ASN A 137 4.86 26.81 -4.53
CA ASN A 137 4.28 27.47 -3.36
C ASN A 137 4.18 26.47 -2.21
N SER A 138 5.24 26.39 -1.39
CA SER A 138 5.35 25.41 -0.31
C SER A 138 4.34 25.55 0.84
N GLU A 139 3.60 26.65 0.89
CA GLU A 139 2.51 26.87 1.87
C GLU A 139 1.21 26.16 1.41
N LYS A 140 1.12 25.79 0.15
CA LYS A 140 -0.03 25.07 -0.41
C LYS A 140 0.29 23.61 -0.65
N ASN A 141 -0.65 22.75 -0.32
CA ASN A 141 -0.61 21.35 -0.72
C ASN A 141 -1.51 21.10 -1.92
N LYS A 142 -1.07 20.22 -2.80
CA LYS A 142 -1.88 19.63 -3.87
C LYS A 142 -2.29 18.24 -3.46
N THR A 143 -3.55 17.92 -3.68
CA THR A 143 -4.13 16.62 -3.38
C THR A 143 -4.80 16.07 -4.63
N VAL A 144 -4.56 14.80 -4.89
CA VAL A 144 -5.20 14.05 -5.98
C VAL A 144 -5.76 12.76 -5.41
N GLU A 145 -6.98 12.44 -5.78
CA GLU A 145 -7.64 11.20 -5.40
C GLU A 145 -8.29 10.58 -6.65
N ILE A 146 -8.22 9.25 -6.74
CA ILE A 146 -8.80 8.47 -7.84
C ILE A 146 -9.56 7.27 -7.30
N PRO A 147 -10.58 6.78 -8.01
CA PRO A 147 -11.24 5.53 -7.64
C PRO A 147 -10.31 4.33 -7.81
N ASP A 148 -10.64 3.22 -7.13
CA ASP A 148 -9.97 1.96 -7.38
C ASP A 148 -10.22 1.48 -8.81
N PRO A 149 -9.24 0.82 -9.45
CA PRO A 149 -9.34 0.36 -10.81
C PRO A 149 -10.39 -0.76 -10.96
N ALA A 150 -10.94 -0.90 -12.15
CA ALA A 150 -12.07 -1.78 -12.44
C ALA A 150 -11.82 -3.26 -12.07
N ASP A 151 -10.58 -3.74 -12.18
CA ASP A 151 -10.20 -5.10 -11.80
C ASP A 151 -10.32 -5.32 -10.28
N MET A 152 -9.86 -4.38 -9.46
CA MET A 152 -10.02 -4.45 -7.99
C MET A 152 -11.50 -4.32 -7.57
N GLN A 153 -12.26 -3.44 -8.23
CA GLN A 153 -13.69 -3.32 -7.97
C GLN A 153 -14.43 -4.63 -8.28
N LYS A 154 -14.12 -5.27 -9.42
CA LYS A 154 -14.68 -6.57 -9.81
C LYS A 154 -14.27 -7.69 -8.84
N LEU A 155 -13.00 -7.71 -8.41
CA LEU A 155 -12.54 -8.67 -7.41
C LEU A 155 -13.35 -8.52 -6.12
N TRP A 156 -13.45 -7.31 -5.59
CA TRP A 156 -14.19 -7.05 -4.34
C TRP A 156 -15.66 -7.42 -4.44
N GLN A 157 -16.31 -7.04 -5.54
CA GLN A 157 -17.71 -7.41 -5.79
C GLN A 157 -17.92 -8.93 -5.89
N GLY A 158 -16.96 -9.63 -6.51
CA GLY A 158 -16.97 -11.09 -6.58
C GLY A 158 -16.85 -11.75 -5.20
N LEU A 159 -16.03 -11.17 -4.30
CA LEU A 159 -15.87 -11.64 -2.93
C LEU A 159 -17.14 -11.42 -2.09
N ILE A 160 -17.82 -10.28 -2.25
CA ILE A 160 -19.12 -10.00 -1.60
C ILE A 160 -20.17 -11.03 -2.05
N ASN A 161 -20.19 -11.36 -3.32
CA ASN A 161 -21.21 -12.23 -3.92
C ASN A 161 -20.97 -13.74 -3.71
N LYS A 162 -19.81 -14.15 -3.21
CA LYS A 162 -19.54 -15.52 -2.78
C LYS A 162 -20.38 -15.81 -1.54
N LYS A 163 -21.66 -16.18 -1.75
CA LYS A 163 -22.47 -16.85 -0.73
C LYS A 163 -21.90 -18.27 -0.59
N PHE A 164 -21.42 -18.59 0.59
CA PHE A 164 -21.13 -19.96 0.98
C PHE A 164 -22.41 -20.70 1.31
#